data_9a91176e8ca2181d0461070ea0aaf5c1
#
_entry.id   9a91176e8ca2181d0461070ea0aaf5c1
#
_cell.length_a   1.000
_cell.length_b   1.000
_cell.length_c   1.000
_cell.angle_alpha   90.00
_cell.angle_beta   90.00
_cell.angle_gamma   90.00
#
_symmetry.space_group_name_H-M   'P 1'
#
loop_
_entity.id
_entity.type
_entity.pdbx_description
1 polymer ?
#
loop_
_entity_poly.entity_id
_entity_poly.type
_entity_poly.pdbx_seq_one_letter_code
_entity_poly.pdbx_strand_id
1 'polypeptide(L)'
;MFTKLKYTFIGRPLKSLTEGEGGLLGKTQALAMLSSDALSSIAYGPEQVVLVLASLSPLAIWWSLPIGIFVLLLLASLTISYRQIIHAYPQGGGAYMVTRENLSPELGLIAGGSLLVDYMLTVAVSVAAGADAITAALPALHPYNLHISIFLVCLLMLLNLRGLRESASSLMIPVYLFIFSTVFLLLFGIFQLLTGSLSYHATSAIGQTVPSLSIVLILRAFTSGSASLTGVEAISNAVPFFKTPKEKNAAQTLTIMSLILGFLFAGITFLNYWMGITPQHGETILSQMAKGILGDSALGQIVYYLFQFSTALILAVAANTGFSAFPMLAYNMAKNKYMPHLFMEKGDRLGYSNGILTLAFGAIILLLIFNGNTERLIPLYTIGVFVPFALSQTGMIRHWKKEKGSHFLKSAIANILGAIICYVIVLILLLFRLGDIWPFFPIILVLTFLFLSIHSHYQKVAKQLRLYEGIQKKTYDGNVVLVLVGNVTRVSVGAINYAQSIGDEVLAMHISTKETEEKDQEILQEFADYFPNITLKNINTSYRDIITPTVRYVRKISQEAKKKNYTVTVLVPQFIPNKPWQNTLHNQMSLKLKYALRWHEDVVVASYSYHLKE
;
A
#
# COMPACT_ATOMS: atom_id res chain seq x y z
N MET A 1 14.84 -25.29 1.07
CA MET A 1 13.54 -25.33 0.39
C MET A 1 12.95 -23.92 0.25
N PHE A 2 12.77 -23.14 1.31
CA PHE A 2 12.21 -21.78 1.27
C PHE A 2 12.98 -20.82 0.34
N THR A 3 14.32 -20.86 0.33
CA THR A 3 15.14 -20.00 -0.54
C THR A 3 14.96 -20.32 -2.03
N LYS A 4 14.81 -21.60 -2.38
CA LYS A 4 14.52 -22.00 -3.77
C LYS A 4 13.13 -21.54 -4.19
N LEU A 5 12.11 -21.70 -3.33
CA LEU A 5 10.76 -21.24 -3.57
C LEU A 5 10.72 -19.70 -3.76
N LYS A 6 11.38 -18.97 -2.87
CA LYS A 6 11.53 -17.51 -2.97
C LYS A 6 12.15 -17.09 -4.31
N TYR A 7 13.21 -17.76 -4.74
CA TYR A 7 13.88 -17.43 -6.01
C TYR A 7 13.04 -17.78 -7.24
N THR A 8 12.18 -18.81 -7.15
CA THR A 8 11.26 -19.17 -8.24
C THR A 8 10.15 -18.12 -8.40
N PHE A 9 9.56 -17.67 -7.28
CA PHE A 9 8.42 -16.74 -7.32
C PHE A 9 8.84 -15.27 -7.40
N ILE A 10 9.86 -14.84 -6.69
CA ILE A 10 10.29 -13.43 -6.58
C ILE A 10 11.51 -13.13 -7.47
N GLY A 11 12.35 -14.13 -7.74
CA GLY A 11 13.61 -13.97 -8.46
C GLY A 11 14.83 -13.86 -7.54
N ARG A 12 16.03 -13.92 -8.16
CA ARG A 12 17.30 -13.79 -7.42
C ARG A 12 17.53 -12.35 -7.00
N PRO A 13 18.18 -12.09 -5.85
CA PRO A 13 18.55 -10.75 -5.42
C PRO A 13 19.37 -10.02 -6.50
N LEU A 14 19.13 -8.74 -6.70
CA LEU A 14 19.94 -7.90 -7.57
C LEU A 14 21.27 -7.58 -6.88
N LYS A 15 22.38 -7.70 -7.61
CA LYS A 15 23.74 -7.61 -7.04
C LYS A 15 24.23 -6.18 -6.85
N SER A 16 23.65 -5.19 -7.54
CA SER A 16 24.09 -3.79 -7.45
C SER A 16 22.93 -2.80 -7.59
N LEU A 17 23.13 -1.58 -7.07
CA LEU A 17 22.21 -0.46 -7.26
C LEU A 17 22.13 -0.03 -8.74
N THR A 18 23.19 -0.22 -9.53
CA THR A 18 23.22 0.05 -10.97
C THR A 18 22.32 -0.89 -11.76
N GLU A 19 22.15 -2.15 -11.32
CA GLU A 19 21.09 -3.03 -11.87
C GLU A 19 19.69 -2.51 -11.54
N GLY A 20 19.52 -1.80 -10.40
CA GLY A 20 18.27 -1.14 -10.02
C GLY A 20 17.99 0.15 -10.78
N GLU A 21 19.01 0.88 -11.25
CA GLU A 21 18.85 2.05 -12.14
C GLU A 21 18.33 1.65 -13.53
N GLY A 22 18.58 0.42 -13.97
CA GLY A 22 17.91 -0.17 -15.13
C GLY A 22 16.40 -0.35 -14.97
N GLY A 23 15.85 -0.16 -13.76
CA GLY A 23 14.42 -0.22 -13.44
C GLY A 23 13.65 1.09 -13.61
N LEU A 24 14.29 2.19 -14.03
CA LEU A 24 13.59 3.46 -14.29
C LEU A 24 12.68 3.35 -15.52
N LEU A 25 11.48 3.91 -15.38
CA LEU A 25 10.42 3.81 -16.39
C LEU A 25 10.59 4.85 -17.50
N GLY A 26 10.50 4.41 -18.75
CA GLY A 26 10.26 5.29 -19.88
C GLY A 26 8.79 5.74 -19.91
N LYS A 27 8.47 6.77 -20.71
CA LYS A 27 7.09 7.33 -20.79
C LYS A 27 6.04 6.28 -21.15
N THR A 28 6.32 5.39 -22.12
CA THR A 28 5.40 4.33 -22.54
C THR A 28 5.16 3.28 -21.45
N GLN A 29 6.23 2.86 -20.77
CA GLN A 29 6.12 1.94 -19.63
C GLN A 29 5.38 2.58 -18.45
N ALA A 30 5.71 3.85 -18.16
CA ALA A 30 5.05 4.60 -17.10
C ALA A 30 3.56 4.84 -17.40
N LEU A 31 3.20 5.14 -18.64
CA LEU A 31 1.82 5.25 -19.07
C LEU A 31 1.07 3.93 -18.81
N ALA A 32 1.61 2.80 -19.22
CA ALA A 32 0.97 1.50 -19.01
C ALA A 32 0.85 1.14 -17.51
N MET A 33 1.88 1.42 -16.72
CA MET A 33 1.94 1.00 -15.32
C MET A 33 1.14 1.91 -14.38
N LEU A 34 1.21 3.23 -14.60
CA LEU A 34 0.68 4.23 -13.68
C LEU A 34 -0.69 4.79 -14.09
N SER A 35 -1.13 4.48 -15.32
CA SER A 35 -2.39 5.00 -15.87
C SER A 35 -3.42 3.91 -16.10
N SER A 36 -3.11 2.65 -15.79
CA SER A 36 -4.04 1.53 -16.01
C SER A 36 -5.35 1.71 -15.25
N ASP A 37 -5.31 2.25 -14.03
CA ASP A 37 -6.50 2.55 -13.23
C ASP A 37 -7.35 3.67 -13.87
N ALA A 38 -6.74 4.83 -14.17
CA ALA A 38 -7.46 5.93 -14.80
C ALA A 38 -8.07 5.52 -16.17
N LEU A 39 -7.34 4.73 -16.97
CA LEU A 39 -7.83 4.28 -18.28
C LEU A 39 -8.89 3.19 -18.19
N SER A 40 -8.80 2.29 -17.20
CA SER A 40 -9.81 1.26 -16.98
C SER A 40 -11.13 1.81 -16.49
N SER A 41 -11.10 2.94 -15.76
CA SER A 41 -12.30 3.60 -15.24
C SER A 41 -13.24 4.11 -16.34
N ILE A 42 -12.74 4.24 -17.56
CA ILE A 42 -13.54 4.51 -18.75
C ILE A 42 -14.59 3.40 -19.03
N ALA A 43 -14.27 2.16 -18.68
CA ALA A 43 -15.18 1.05 -18.89
C ALA A 43 -16.48 1.17 -18.05
N TYR A 44 -16.42 1.85 -16.92
CA TYR A 44 -17.58 2.01 -16.02
C TYR A 44 -17.97 3.48 -15.74
N GLY A 45 -17.09 4.45 -15.91
CA GLY A 45 -17.35 5.85 -15.55
C GLY A 45 -18.52 6.48 -16.28
N PRO A 46 -18.57 6.48 -17.64
CA PRO A 46 -19.73 6.96 -18.39
C PRO A 46 -21.01 6.16 -18.07
N GLU A 47 -20.88 4.84 -17.86
CA GLU A 47 -21.98 3.96 -17.47
C GLU A 47 -22.62 4.40 -16.13
N GLN A 48 -21.81 4.74 -15.12
CA GLN A 48 -22.30 5.20 -13.81
C GLN A 48 -23.16 6.48 -13.92
N VAL A 49 -22.82 7.39 -14.85
CA VAL A 49 -23.64 8.57 -15.13
C VAL A 49 -25.02 8.15 -15.66
N VAL A 50 -25.02 7.27 -16.63
CA VAL A 50 -26.25 6.81 -17.29
C VAL A 50 -27.12 5.98 -16.34
N LEU A 51 -26.52 5.11 -15.51
CA LEU A 51 -27.23 4.33 -14.50
C LEU A 51 -28.02 5.22 -13.52
N VAL A 52 -27.37 6.29 -13.02
CA VAL A 52 -28.02 7.24 -12.11
C VAL A 52 -29.15 8.01 -12.81
N LEU A 53 -28.96 8.44 -14.05
CA LEU A 53 -29.97 9.17 -14.80
C LEU A 53 -31.15 8.27 -15.19
N ALA A 54 -30.87 7.07 -15.68
CA ALA A 54 -31.86 6.10 -16.09
C ALA A 54 -32.71 5.56 -14.93
N SER A 55 -32.20 5.62 -13.69
CA SER A 55 -33.00 5.27 -12.49
C SER A 55 -34.21 6.13 -12.30
N LEU A 56 -34.22 7.36 -12.82
CA LEU A 56 -35.40 8.21 -12.85
C LEU A 56 -36.27 7.95 -14.10
N SER A 57 -35.64 8.09 -15.26
CA SER A 57 -36.30 7.92 -16.56
C SER A 57 -35.25 7.82 -17.67
N PRO A 58 -35.50 7.00 -18.71
CA PRO A 58 -34.64 7.01 -19.92
C PRO A 58 -34.56 8.40 -20.59
N LEU A 59 -35.57 9.24 -20.40
CA LEU A 59 -35.58 10.61 -20.91
C LEU A 59 -34.52 11.51 -20.27
N ALA A 60 -34.00 11.15 -19.08
CA ALA A 60 -32.96 11.92 -18.40
C ALA A 60 -31.57 11.67 -18.98
N ILE A 61 -31.36 10.66 -19.83
CA ILE A 61 -30.04 10.24 -20.33
C ILE A 61 -29.33 11.36 -21.11
N TRP A 62 -30.06 12.27 -21.78
CA TRP A 62 -29.43 13.39 -22.48
C TRP A 62 -28.56 14.30 -21.56
N TRP A 63 -28.89 14.33 -20.26
CA TRP A 63 -28.09 15.04 -19.25
C TRP A 63 -26.68 14.46 -19.09
N SER A 64 -26.42 13.26 -19.60
CA SER A 64 -25.07 12.70 -19.61
C SER A 64 -24.08 13.58 -20.41
N LEU A 65 -24.54 14.32 -21.43
CA LEU A 65 -23.70 15.22 -22.22
C LEU A 65 -23.22 16.43 -21.41
N PRO A 66 -24.06 17.29 -20.81
CA PRO A 66 -23.61 18.38 -19.98
C PRO A 66 -22.82 17.89 -18.76
N ILE A 67 -23.23 16.79 -18.11
CA ILE A 67 -22.48 16.19 -17.02
C ILE A 67 -21.10 15.77 -17.49
N GLY A 68 -20.99 15.13 -18.66
CA GLY A 68 -19.72 14.74 -19.26
C GLY A 68 -18.79 15.95 -19.49
N ILE A 69 -19.31 17.09 -19.93
CA ILE A 69 -18.52 18.32 -20.09
C ILE A 69 -17.94 18.77 -18.73
N PHE A 70 -18.75 18.74 -17.65
CA PHE A 70 -18.25 19.10 -16.31
C PHE A 70 -17.20 18.12 -15.80
N VAL A 71 -17.33 16.81 -16.07
CA VAL A 71 -16.29 15.81 -15.74
C VAL A 71 -14.99 16.10 -16.52
N LEU A 72 -15.08 16.46 -17.81
CA LEU A 72 -13.89 16.83 -18.60
C LEU A 72 -13.24 18.13 -18.12
N LEU A 73 -14.01 19.12 -17.68
CA LEU A 73 -13.49 20.34 -17.07
C LEU A 73 -12.74 20.04 -15.77
N LEU A 74 -13.29 19.14 -14.95
CA LEU A 74 -12.61 18.67 -13.75
C LEU A 74 -11.29 17.95 -14.10
N LEU A 75 -11.30 17.06 -15.11
CA LEU A 75 -10.09 16.38 -15.60
C LEU A 75 -9.02 17.38 -16.03
N ALA A 76 -9.40 18.40 -16.81
CA ALA A 76 -8.47 19.44 -17.25
C ALA A 76 -7.88 20.21 -16.06
N SER A 77 -8.71 20.61 -15.09
CA SER A 77 -8.29 21.27 -13.87
C SER A 77 -7.31 20.44 -13.05
N LEU A 78 -7.64 19.16 -12.82
CA LEU A 78 -6.77 18.22 -12.11
C LEU A 78 -5.44 18.00 -12.85
N THR A 79 -5.48 17.85 -14.17
CA THR A 79 -4.29 17.67 -15.00
C THR A 79 -3.34 18.84 -14.88
N ILE A 80 -3.85 20.08 -14.99
CA ILE A 80 -3.03 21.30 -14.85
C ILE A 80 -2.42 21.36 -13.44
N SER A 81 -3.23 21.11 -12.42
CA SER A 81 -2.76 21.13 -11.04
C SER A 81 -1.69 20.07 -10.76
N TYR A 82 -1.91 18.83 -11.15
CA TYR A 82 -0.94 17.77 -10.93
C TYR A 82 0.35 17.94 -11.72
N ARG A 83 0.31 18.57 -12.91
CA ARG A 83 1.52 19.02 -13.61
C ARG A 83 2.31 20.04 -12.78
N GLN A 84 1.64 20.97 -12.13
CA GLN A 84 2.28 21.94 -11.23
C GLN A 84 2.89 21.23 -10.01
N ILE A 85 2.18 20.27 -9.42
CA ILE A 85 2.66 19.45 -8.29
C ILE A 85 3.91 18.66 -8.68
N ILE A 86 3.94 18.03 -9.85
CA ILE A 86 5.10 17.27 -10.36
C ILE A 86 6.36 18.14 -10.42
N HIS A 87 6.24 19.40 -10.86
CA HIS A 87 7.37 20.33 -10.93
C HIS A 87 7.77 20.87 -9.55
N ALA A 88 6.80 21.16 -8.69
CA ALA A 88 7.06 21.68 -7.35
C ALA A 88 7.61 20.61 -6.38
N TYR A 89 7.23 19.35 -6.57
CA TYR A 89 7.55 18.22 -5.68
C TYR A 89 8.16 17.03 -6.43
N PRO A 90 9.36 17.16 -7.01
CA PRO A 90 9.97 16.11 -7.85
C PRO A 90 10.34 14.84 -7.07
N GLN A 91 10.40 14.90 -5.74
CA GLN A 91 10.61 13.75 -4.87
C GLN A 91 9.36 12.84 -4.74
N GLY A 92 8.25 13.18 -5.38
CA GLY A 92 6.99 12.46 -5.27
C GLY A 92 6.24 12.77 -3.97
N GLY A 93 5.20 11.99 -3.70
CA GLY A 93 4.35 12.18 -2.51
C GLY A 93 3.09 13.01 -2.76
N GLY A 94 2.93 13.56 -3.98
CA GLY A 94 1.67 14.12 -4.49
C GLY A 94 0.88 14.98 -3.49
N ALA A 95 -0.39 14.64 -3.32
CA ALA A 95 -1.31 15.38 -2.45
C ALA A 95 -0.86 15.41 -0.97
N TYR A 96 -0.23 14.34 -0.47
CA TYR A 96 0.31 14.29 0.90
C TYR A 96 1.36 15.39 1.13
N MET A 97 2.36 15.49 0.26
CA MET A 97 3.45 16.46 0.43
C MET A 97 2.95 17.89 0.29
N VAL A 98 2.13 18.16 -0.72
CA VAL A 98 1.54 19.48 -0.96
C VAL A 98 0.73 19.96 0.24
N THR A 99 -0.13 19.09 0.76
CA THR A 99 -1.01 19.41 1.90
C THR A 99 -0.20 19.64 3.17
N ARG A 100 0.76 18.75 3.46
CA ARG A 100 1.62 18.84 4.63
C ARG A 100 2.46 20.13 4.66
N GLU A 101 3.05 20.52 3.56
CA GLU A 101 3.97 21.68 3.50
C GLU A 101 3.25 23.01 3.40
N ASN A 102 2.07 23.04 2.80
CA ASN A 102 1.35 24.30 2.58
C ASN A 102 0.17 24.55 3.51
N LEU A 103 -0.46 23.51 4.06
CA LEU A 103 -1.58 23.65 4.99
C LEU A 103 -1.15 23.32 6.42
N SER A 104 -1.15 22.05 6.79
CA SER A 104 -0.64 21.59 8.09
C SER A 104 -0.21 20.12 8.02
N PRO A 105 0.66 19.67 8.95
CA PRO A 105 1.04 18.27 9.05
C PRO A 105 -0.16 17.32 9.23
N GLU A 106 -1.15 17.71 10.05
CA GLU A 106 -2.34 16.90 10.35
C GLU A 106 -3.21 16.72 9.10
N LEU A 107 -3.48 17.80 8.35
CA LEU A 107 -4.19 17.73 7.07
C LEU A 107 -3.42 16.89 6.06
N GLY A 108 -2.09 17.00 6.06
CA GLY A 108 -1.22 16.11 5.26
C GLY A 108 -1.42 14.65 5.61
N LEU A 109 -1.55 14.30 6.91
CA LEU A 109 -1.80 12.92 7.34
C LEU A 109 -3.20 12.43 6.95
N ILE A 110 -4.21 13.30 7.00
CA ILE A 110 -5.55 12.97 6.49
C ILE A 110 -5.48 12.69 4.98
N ALA A 111 -4.82 13.56 4.20
CA ALA A 111 -4.65 13.35 2.76
C ALA A 111 -3.86 12.06 2.46
N GLY A 112 -2.76 11.82 3.17
CA GLY A 112 -1.94 10.61 3.01
C GLY A 112 -2.67 9.34 3.43
N GLY A 113 -3.37 9.36 4.55
CA GLY A 113 -4.19 8.24 5.03
C GLY A 113 -5.33 7.92 4.07
N SER A 114 -6.02 8.95 3.56
CA SER A 114 -7.07 8.79 2.55
C SER A 114 -6.54 8.13 1.28
N LEU A 115 -5.38 8.57 0.77
CA LEU A 115 -4.75 7.94 -0.41
C LEU A 115 -4.29 6.51 -0.14
N LEU A 116 -3.79 6.18 1.06
CA LEU A 116 -3.43 4.79 1.38
C LEU A 116 -4.66 3.88 1.36
N VAL A 117 -5.79 4.34 1.92
CA VAL A 117 -7.06 3.61 1.87
C VAL A 117 -7.58 3.53 0.44
N ASP A 118 -7.50 4.62 -0.29
CA ASP A 118 -7.90 4.70 -1.69
C ASP A 118 -7.15 3.68 -2.57
N TYR A 119 -5.84 3.56 -2.46
CA TYR A 119 -5.09 2.54 -3.22
C TYR A 119 -5.46 1.10 -2.84
N MET A 120 -5.85 0.83 -1.58
CA MET A 120 -6.38 -0.47 -1.20
C MET A 120 -7.75 -0.72 -1.84
N LEU A 121 -8.61 0.29 -1.88
CA LEU A 121 -9.92 0.25 -2.52
C LEU A 121 -9.79 0.13 -4.05
N THR A 122 -8.86 0.87 -4.67
CA THR A 122 -8.52 0.74 -6.10
C THR A 122 -8.20 -0.70 -6.46
N VAL A 123 -7.33 -1.35 -5.70
CA VAL A 123 -6.99 -2.76 -5.94
C VAL A 123 -8.23 -3.64 -5.78
N ALA A 124 -9.00 -3.47 -4.69
CA ALA A 124 -10.18 -4.30 -4.42
C ALA A 124 -11.27 -4.13 -5.50
N VAL A 125 -11.59 -2.88 -5.86
CA VAL A 125 -12.61 -2.57 -6.89
C VAL A 125 -12.19 -3.10 -8.26
N SER A 126 -10.94 -2.84 -8.67
CA SER A 126 -10.45 -3.21 -9.99
C SER A 126 -10.40 -4.73 -10.18
N VAL A 127 -9.92 -5.49 -9.19
CA VAL A 127 -9.89 -6.96 -9.30
C VAL A 127 -11.30 -7.56 -9.21
N ALA A 128 -12.21 -6.96 -8.43
CA ALA A 128 -13.59 -7.40 -8.34
C ALA A 128 -14.30 -7.17 -9.69
N ALA A 129 -14.17 -5.97 -10.28
CA ALA A 129 -14.71 -5.68 -11.60
C ALA A 129 -14.10 -6.58 -12.70
N GLY A 130 -12.81 -6.89 -12.61
CA GLY A 130 -12.15 -7.85 -13.49
C GLY A 130 -12.69 -9.27 -13.33
N ALA A 131 -12.96 -9.71 -12.10
CA ALA A 131 -13.59 -11.00 -11.83
C ALA A 131 -15.05 -11.03 -12.32
N ASP A 132 -15.80 -9.93 -12.15
CA ASP A 132 -17.16 -9.79 -12.70
C ASP A 132 -17.15 -9.93 -14.24
N ALA A 133 -16.20 -9.31 -14.92
CA ALA A 133 -16.05 -9.43 -16.37
C ALA A 133 -15.70 -10.87 -16.82
N ILE A 134 -14.84 -11.58 -16.07
CA ILE A 134 -14.48 -12.98 -16.33
C ILE A 134 -15.70 -13.88 -16.10
N THR A 135 -16.43 -13.69 -15.03
CA THR A 135 -17.60 -14.51 -14.68
C THR A 135 -18.80 -14.24 -15.57
N ALA A 136 -18.94 -13.02 -16.10
CA ALA A 136 -19.92 -12.69 -17.13
C ALA A 136 -19.65 -13.43 -18.46
N ALA A 137 -18.36 -13.60 -18.83
CA ALA A 137 -17.98 -14.40 -20.01
C ALA A 137 -18.11 -15.91 -19.76
N LEU A 138 -17.91 -16.37 -18.51
CA LEU A 138 -17.95 -17.77 -18.08
C LEU A 138 -18.89 -17.94 -16.87
N PRO A 139 -20.22 -18.02 -17.07
CA PRO A 139 -21.22 -18.03 -15.98
C PRO A 139 -21.03 -19.14 -14.95
N ALA A 140 -20.43 -20.28 -15.32
CA ALA A 140 -20.10 -21.38 -14.41
C ALA A 140 -19.11 -20.97 -13.30
N LEU A 141 -18.35 -19.89 -13.47
CA LEU A 141 -17.39 -19.37 -12.50
C LEU A 141 -17.99 -18.34 -11.54
N HIS A 142 -19.24 -17.93 -11.72
CA HIS A 142 -19.90 -16.91 -10.88
C HIS A 142 -19.82 -17.20 -9.36
N PRO A 143 -19.99 -18.44 -8.85
CA PRO A 143 -19.85 -18.73 -7.43
C PRO A 143 -18.44 -18.49 -6.89
N TYR A 144 -17.44 -18.42 -7.74
CA TYR A 144 -16.02 -18.26 -7.39
C TYR A 144 -15.50 -16.83 -7.59
N ASN A 145 -16.37 -15.85 -7.82
CA ASN A 145 -15.98 -14.45 -8.09
C ASN A 145 -14.99 -13.89 -7.05
N LEU A 146 -15.31 -14.05 -5.75
CA LEU A 146 -14.42 -13.62 -4.67
C LEU A 146 -13.05 -14.33 -4.70
N HIS A 147 -13.02 -15.63 -4.99
CA HIS A 147 -11.78 -16.40 -5.06
C HIS A 147 -10.91 -15.94 -6.26
N ILE A 148 -11.55 -15.64 -7.40
CA ILE A 148 -10.87 -15.09 -8.58
C ILE A 148 -10.28 -13.73 -8.25
N SER A 149 -11.02 -12.85 -7.56
CA SER A 149 -10.54 -11.54 -7.12
C SER A 149 -9.31 -11.66 -6.22
N ILE A 150 -9.34 -12.53 -5.21
CA ILE A 150 -8.21 -12.78 -4.31
C ILE A 150 -7.01 -13.36 -5.08
N PHE A 151 -7.25 -14.29 -6.00
CA PHE A 151 -6.20 -14.84 -6.86
C PHE A 151 -5.51 -13.74 -7.69
N LEU A 152 -6.28 -12.82 -8.29
CA LEU A 152 -5.75 -11.69 -9.05
C LEU A 152 -4.89 -10.76 -8.17
N VAL A 153 -5.33 -10.46 -6.93
CA VAL A 153 -4.49 -9.68 -5.98
C VAL A 153 -3.17 -10.40 -5.71
N CYS A 154 -3.20 -11.70 -5.44
CA CYS A 154 -1.99 -12.48 -5.17
C CYS A 154 -1.06 -12.53 -6.40
N LEU A 155 -1.61 -12.67 -7.61
CA LEU A 155 -0.85 -12.67 -8.85
C LEU A 155 -0.15 -11.32 -9.07
N LEU A 156 -0.88 -10.21 -8.95
CA LEU A 156 -0.33 -8.87 -9.10
C LEU A 156 0.71 -8.55 -8.01
N MET A 157 0.48 -8.98 -6.76
CA MET A 157 1.45 -8.87 -5.68
C MET A 157 2.77 -9.56 -6.05
N LEU A 158 2.71 -10.79 -6.56
CA LEU A 158 3.91 -11.54 -6.98
C LEU A 158 4.63 -10.87 -8.14
N LEU A 159 3.90 -10.36 -9.14
CA LEU A 159 4.48 -9.62 -10.27
C LEU A 159 5.21 -8.36 -9.79
N ASN A 160 4.63 -7.61 -8.85
CA ASN A 160 5.25 -6.40 -8.34
C ASN A 160 6.44 -6.68 -7.41
N LEU A 161 6.43 -7.79 -6.66
CA LEU A 161 7.59 -8.23 -5.89
C LEU A 161 8.79 -8.63 -6.76
N ARG A 162 8.57 -9.01 -8.03
CA ARG A 162 9.65 -9.27 -9.02
C ARG A 162 10.37 -8.01 -9.48
N GLY A 163 9.74 -6.85 -9.33
CA GLY A 163 10.34 -5.55 -9.61
C GLY A 163 9.56 -4.73 -10.64
N LEU A 164 9.69 -3.42 -10.53
CA LEU A 164 8.92 -2.43 -11.31
C LEU A 164 9.04 -2.62 -12.84
N ARG A 165 10.23 -2.91 -13.35
CA ARG A 165 10.46 -3.03 -14.80
C ARG A 165 9.79 -4.28 -15.38
N GLU A 166 9.87 -5.41 -14.69
CA GLU A 166 9.24 -6.66 -15.14
C GLU A 166 7.72 -6.51 -15.12
N SER A 167 7.17 -5.93 -14.06
CA SER A 167 5.74 -5.62 -13.96
C SER A 167 5.30 -4.66 -15.06
N ALA A 168 5.97 -3.53 -15.26
CA ALA A 168 5.62 -2.54 -16.29
C ALA A 168 5.63 -3.14 -17.71
N SER A 169 6.61 -3.98 -18.03
CA SER A 169 6.70 -4.61 -19.35
C SER A 169 5.56 -5.60 -19.59
N SER A 170 5.17 -6.36 -18.58
CA SER A 170 4.06 -7.33 -18.68
C SER A 170 2.70 -6.63 -18.87
N LEU A 171 2.54 -5.44 -18.31
CA LEU A 171 1.29 -4.69 -18.35
C LEU A 171 1.13 -3.80 -19.60
N MET A 172 2.18 -3.62 -20.39
CA MET A 172 2.10 -2.81 -21.61
C MET A 172 1.08 -3.38 -22.61
N ILE A 173 1.08 -4.68 -22.83
CA ILE A 173 0.20 -5.33 -23.82
C ILE A 173 -1.28 -5.13 -23.47
N PRO A 174 -1.77 -5.48 -22.26
CA PRO A 174 -3.15 -5.26 -21.87
C PRO A 174 -3.62 -3.81 -22.02
N VAL A 175 -2.81 -2.87 -21.52
CA VAL A 175 -3.19 -1.45 -21.51
C VAL A 175 -3.27 -0.87 -22.92
N TYR A 176 -2.26 -1.12 -23.75
CA TYR A 176 -2.28 -0.62 -25.12
C TYR A 176 -3.30 -1.32 -25.99
N LEU A 177 -3.55 -2.63 -25.77
CA LEU A 177 -4.61 -3.34 -26.47
C LEU A 177 -5.98 -2.69 -26.20
N PHE A 178 -6.27 -2.37 -24.92
CA PHE A 178 -7.51 -1.68 -24.58
C PHE A 178 -7.59 -0.27 -25.18
N ILE A 179 -6.52 0.52 -25.09
CA ILE A 179 -6.50 1.87 -25.68
C ILE A 179 -6.80 1.79 -27.18
N PHE A 180 -6.05 0.97 -27.91
CA PHE A 180 -6.21 0.89 -29.36
C PHE A 180 -7.56 0.31 -29.76
N SER A 181 -8.05 -0.73 -29.10
CA SER A 181 -9.37 -1.31 -29.41
C SER A 181 -10.51 -0.33 -29.11
N THR A 182 -10.42 0.43 -28.02
CA THR A 182 -11.45 1.44 -27.68
C THR A 182 -11.39 2.64 -28.63
N VAL A 183 -10.18 3.15 -28.94
CA VAL A 183 -10.00 4.22 -29.94
C VAL A 183 -10.53 3.77 -31.29
N PHE A 184 -10.22 2.55 -31.73
CA PHE A 184 -10.75 1.99 -32.96
C PHE A 184 -12.27 1.95 -32.95
N LEU A 185 -12.88 1.43 -31.87
CA LEU A 185 -14.34 1.36 -31.71
C LEU A 185 -14.99 2.75 -31.86
N LEU A 186 -14.43 3.76 -31.16
CA LEU A 186 -14.95 5.12 -31.20
C LEU A 186 -14.80 5.76 -32.60
N LEU A 187 -13.63 5.63 -33.21
CA LEU A 187 -13.40 6.20 -34.55
C LEU A 187 -14.27 5.50 -35.60
N PHE A 188 -14.46 4.19 -35.49
CA PHE A 188 -15.33 3.44 -36.40
C PHE A 188 -16.80 3.80 -36.19
N GLY A 189 -17.26 3.96 -34.94
CA GLY A 189 -18.60 4.47 -34.64
C GLY A 189 -18.83 5.90 -35.14
N ILE A 190 -17.87 6.80 -35.00
CA ILE A 190 -17.93 8.16 -35.56
C ILE A 190 -17.96 8.11 -37.08
N PHE A 191 -17.15 7.24 -37.70
CA PHE A 191 -17.19 7.06 -39.17
C PHE A 191 -18.56 6.57 -39.66
N GLN A 192 -19.16 5.60 -38.99
CA GLN A 192 -20.51 5.12 -39.31
C GLN A 192 -21.58 6.21 -39.13
N LEU A 193 -21.41 7.06 -38.11
CA LEU A 193 -22.27 8.22 -37.87
C LEU A 193 -22.16 9.21 -39.04
N LEU A 194 -20.94 9.56 -39.48
CA LEU A 194 -20.71 10.48 -40.61
C LEU A 194 -21.19 9.94 -41.95
N THR A 195 -21.16 8.60 -42.16
CA THR A 195 -21.65 7.95 -43.37
C THR A 195 -23.15 7.66 -43.33
N GLY A 196 -23.82 7.95 -42.22
CA GLY A 196 -25.25 7.69 -42.04
C GLY A 196 -25.61 6.22 -41.81
N SER A 197 -24.60 5.35 -41.63
CA SER A 197 -24.82 3.92 -41.33
C SER A 197 -25.27 3.67 -39.90
N LEU A 198 -24.91 4.57 -38.97
CA LEU A 198 -25.35 4.55 -37.55
C LEU A 198 -26.53 5.47 -37.39
N SER A 199 -27.73 4.91 -37.28
CA SER A 199 -28.95 5.69 -37.09
C SER A 199 -29.04 6.33 -35.72
N TYR A 200 -29.71 7.48 -35.65
CA TYR A 200 -29.99 8.18 -34.38
C TYR A 200 -31.13 7.51 -33.63
N HIS A 201 -30.85 6.95 -32.49
CA HIS A 201 -31.84 6.26 -31.62
C HIS A 201 -31.91 6.86 -30.21
N ALA A 202 -31.46 8.12 -30.02
CA ALA A 202 -31.50 8.74 -28.69
C ALA A 202 -32.88 8.68 -28.06
N THR A 203 -32.94 8.31 -26.79
CA THR A 203 -34.18 8.16 -26.03
C THR A 203 -34.89 9.50 -25.79
N SER A 204 -34.18 10.62 -25.93
CA SER A 204 -34.70 11.98 -25.71
C SER A 204 -33.90 13.00 -26.52
N ALA A 205 -34.57 14.07 -26.96
CA ALA A 205 -33.90 15.21 -27.58
C ALA A 205 -33.11 16.04 -26.56
N ILE A 206 -32.01 16.66 -27.01
CA ILE A 206 -31.24 17.61 -26.18
C ILE A 206 -32.17 18.79 -25.77
N GLY A 207 -32.18 19.10 -24.47
CA GLY A 207 -33.04 20.18 -23.94
C GLY A 207 -34.47 19.74 -23.62
N GLN A 208 -34.86 18.49 -23.84
CA GLN A 208 -36.17 17.99 -23.47
C GLN A 208 -36.36 18.07 -21.95
N THR A 209 -37.54 18.57 -21.55
CA THR A 209 -37.91 18.62 -20.11
C THR A 209 -38.13 17.22 -19.58
N VAL A 210 -37.51 16.92 -18.45
CA VAL A 210 -37.66 15.63 -17.76
C VAL A 210 -38.50 15.86 -16.51
N PRO A 211 -39.69 15.27 -16.42
CA PRO A 211 -40.51 15.40 -15.22
C PRO A 211 -39.76 14.88 -13.98
N SER A 212 -39.90 15.60 -12.86
CA SER A 212 -39.32 15.22 -11.57
C SER A 212 -37.76 15.18 -11.52
N LEU A 213 -37.05 15.69 -12.53
CA LEU A 213 -35.60 15.78 -12.50
C LEU A 213 -35.17 16.82 -11.47
N SER A 214 -34.53 16.36 -10.41
CA SER A 214 -33.99 17.22 -9.36
C SER A 214 -32.51 17.55 -9.62
N ILE A 215 -32.08 18.72 -9.17
CA ILE A 215 -30.65 19.08 -9.20
C ILE A 215 -29.81 18.08 -8.42
N VAL A 216 -30.37 17.48 -7.37
CA VAL A 216 -29.73 16.43 -6.56
C VAL A 216 -29.37 15.21 -7.41
N LEU A 217 -30.27 14.77 -8.31
CA LEU A 217 -29.98 13.63 -9.19
C LEU A 217 -28.88 13.95 -10.19
N ILE A 218 -28.88 15.16 -10.76
CA ILE A 218 -27.82 15.64 -11.65
C ILE A 218 -26.47 15.65 -10.93
N LEU A 219 -26.44 16.17 -9.70
CA LEU A 219 -25.23 16.20 -8.86
C LEU A 219 -24.76 14.78 -8.49
N ARG A 220 -25.69 13.85 -8.19
CA ARG A 220 -25.38 12.44 -7.94
C ARG A 220 -24.79 11.78 -9.18
N ALA A 221 -25.36 12.00 -10.36
CA ALA A 221 -24.84 11.48 -11.62
C ALA A 221 -23.43 12.03 -11.92
N PHE A 222 -23.23 13.35 -11.72
CA PHE A 222 -21.91 13.97 -11.85
C PHE A 222 -20.87 13.35 -10.90
N THR A 223 -21.22 13.16 -9.61
CA THR A 223 -20.34 12.55 -8.63
C THR A 223 -19.97 11.11 -9.00
N SER A 224 -20.95 10.32 -9.47
CA SER A 224 -20.72 8.95 -9.93
C SER A 224 -19.81 8.90 -11.16
N GLY A 225 -20.01 9.81 -12.12
CA GLY A 225 -19.14 9.92 -13.31
C GLY A 225 -17.73 10.40 -12.98
N SER A 226 -17.59 11.27 -11.96
CA SER A 226 -16.29 11.79 -11.52
C SER A 226 -15.39 10.70 -10.91
N ALA A 227 -15.95 9.55 -10.48
CA ALA A 227 -15.18 8.39 -10.06
C ALA A 227 -14.26 7.85 -11.16
N SER A 228 -14.52 8.18 -12.45
CA SER A 228 -13.62 7.84 -13.56
C SER A 228 -12.31 8.65 -13.61
N LEU A 229 -12.16 9.65 -12.76
CA LEU A 229 -10.94 10.50 -12.71
C LEU A 229 -9.94 10.06 -11.63
N THR A 230 -10.20 8.95 -10.97
CA THR A 230 -9.28 8.33 -10.01
C THR A 230 -8.01 7.84 -10.71
N GLY A 231 -6.91 7.73 -9.98
CA GLY A 231 -5.62 7.29 -10.53
C GLY A 231 -4.80 8.40 -11.24
N VAL A 232 -5.36 9.59 -11.46
CA VAL A 232 -4.62 10.73 -12.06
C VAL A 232 -3.45 11.17 -11.18
N GLU A 233 -3.57 11.06 -9.86
CA GLU A 233 -2.53 11.40 -8.88
C GLU A 233 -1.37 10.41 -8.85
N ALA A 234 -1.55 9.18 -9.32
CA ALA A 234 -0.54 8.12 -9.23
C ALA A 234 0.79 8.51 -9.89
N ILE A 235 0.73 9.22 -11.02
CA ILE A 235 1.91 9.72 -11.73
C ILE A 235 2.69 10.73 -10.87
N SER A 236 2.00 11.60 -10.11
CA SER A 236 2.63 12.58 -9.23
C SER A 236 3.34 11.95 -8.03
N ASN A 237 2.83 10.83 -7.54
CA ASN A 237 3.47 10.05 -6.48
C ASN A 237 4.70 9.29 -6.99
N ALA A 238 4.70 8.88 -8.25
CA ALA A 238 5.69 8.02 -8.86
C ALA A 238 6.81 8.77 -9.63
N VAL A 239 6.92 10.09 -9.54
CA VAL A 239 7.95 10.89 -10.22
C VAL A 239 9.37 10.32 -10.06
N PRO A 240 9.81 9.86 -8.87
CA PRO A 240 11.15 9.30 -8.71
C PRO A 240 11.47 8.09 -9.58
N PHE A 241 10.46 7.36 -10.05
CA PHE A 241 10.63 6.17 -10.89
C PHE A 241 10.85 6.46 -12.38
N PHE A 242 10.69 7.72 -12.80
CA PHE A 242 10.89 8.09 -14.20
C PHE A 242 12.38 8.25 -14.56
N LYS A 243 12.71 7.96 -15.83
CA LYS A 243 14.00 8.33 -16.42
C LYS A 243 14.18 9.86 -16.41
N THR A 244 15.42 10.30 -16.33
CA THR A 244 15.78 11.74 -16.42
C THR A 244 15.47 12.31 -17.81
N PRO A 245 14.96 13.56 -17.90
CA PRO A 245 14.51 14.43 -16.81
C PRO A 245 13.15 14.01 -16.24
N LYS A 246 13.13 13.63 -14.94
CA LYS A 246 12.02 12.96 -14.29
C LYS A 246 10.73 13.75 -14.32
N GLU A 247 10.78 15.02 -13.91
CA GLU A 247 9.61 15.89 -13.82
C GLU A 247 8.98 16.14 -15.20
N LYS A 248 9.82 16.37 -16.22
CA LYS A 248 9.36 16.59 -17.59
C LYS A 248 8.68 15.33 -18.14
N ASN A 249 9.29 14.16 -17.94
CA ASN A 249 8.74 12.89 -18.42
C ASN A 249 7.43 12.54 -17.69
N ALA A 250 7.35 12.74 -16.38
CA ALA A 250 6.14 12.53 -15.60
C ALA A 250 5.01 13.47 -16.04
N ALA A 251 5.29 14.79 -16.17
CA ALA A 251 4.30 15.77 -16.61
C ALA A 251 3.79 15.51 -18.04
N GLN A 252 4.65 15.05 -18.94
CA GLN A 252 4.24 14.67 -20.30
C GLN A 252 3.39 13.39 -20.28
N THR A 253 3.77 12.38 -19.49
CA THR A 253 2.98 11.15 -19.34
C THR A 253 1.60 11.45 -18.79
N LEU A 254 1.49 12.28 -17.75
CA LEU A 254 0.22 12.75 -17.20
C LEU A 254 -0.64 13.44 -18.25
N THR A 255 -0.06 14.34 -19.06
CA THR A 255 -0.80 15.05 -20.11
C THR A 255 -1.33 14.08 -21.18
N ILE A 256 -0.48 13.14 -21.64
CA ILE A 256 -0.89 12.12 -22.63
C ILE A 256 -2.01 11.25 -22.06
N MET A 257 -1.87 10.76 -20.83
CA MET A 257 -2.91 9.99 -20.15
C MET A 257 -4.23 10.77 -20.11
N SER A 258 -4.20 12.03 -19.67
CA SER A 258 -5.42 12.84 -19.53
C SER A 258 -6.09 13.14 -20.88
N LEU A 259 -5.31 13.32 -21.94
CA LEU A 259 -5.85 13.51 -23.31
C LEU A 259 -6.53 12.24 -23.81
N ILE A 260 -5.90 11.07 -23.60
CA ILE A 260 -6.50 9.78 -23.96
C ILE A 260 -7.78 9.57 -23.15
N LEU A 261 -7.71 9.74 -21.81
CA LEU A 261 -8.85 9.60 -20.90
C LEU A 261 -10.02 10.50 -21.32
N GLY A 262 -9.74 11.77 -21.59
CA GLY A 262 -10.75 12.75 -22.01
C GLY A 262 -11.38 12.40 -23.35
N PHE A 263 -10.58 11.98 -24.34
CA PHE A 263 -11.09 11.55 -25.65
C PHE A 263 -11.99 10.32 -25.53
N LEU A 264 -11.55 9.30 -24.79
CA LEU A 264 -12.33 8.08 -24.60
C LEU A 264 -13.64 8.37 -23.85
N PHE A 265 -13.57 9.15 -22.76
CA PHE A 265 -14.75 9.52 -21.96
C PHE A 265 -15.77 10.29 -22.81
N ALA A 266 -15.31 11.31 -23.55
CA ALA A 266 -16.17 12.12 -24.42
C ALA A 266 -16.82 11.27 -25.52
N GLY A 267 -16.02 10.44 -26.19
CA GLY A 267 -16.49 9.57 -27.30
C GLY A 267 -17.52 8.56 -26.85
N ILE A 268 -17.28 7.88 -25.73
CA ILE A 268 -18.23 6.90 -25.18
C ILE A 268 -19.52 7.60 -24.73
N THR A 269 -19.44 8.72 -24.01
CA THR A 269 -20.60 9.47 -23.56
C THR A 269 -21.46 9.94 -24.74
N PHE A 270 -20.81 10.47 -25.78
CA PHE A 270 -21.48 10.95 -26.97
C PHE A 270 -22.16 9.83 -27.78
N LEU A 271 -21.42 8.76 -28.09
CA LEU A 271 -21.97 7.63 -28.87
C LEU A 271 -23.04 6.88 -28.10
N ASN A 272 -22.91 6.74 -26.77
CA ASN A 272 -23.94 6.18 -25.91
C ASN A 272 -25.25 6.94 -26.03
N TYR A 273 -25.19 8.26 -25.93
CA TYR A 273 -26.37 9.12 -26.11
C TYR A 273 -26.96 8.97 -27.53
N TRP A 274 -26.10 9.04 -28.56
CA TRP A 274 -26.54 8.96 -29.97
C TRP A 274 -27.25 7.67 -30.31
N MET A 275 -26.74 6.55 -29.79
CA MET A 275 -27.29 5.22 -29.99
C MET A 275 -28.49 4.91 -29.10
N GLY A 276 -28.82 5.76 -28.14
CA GLY A 276 -29.93 5.56 -27.22
C GLY A 276 -29.77 4.36 -26.30
N ILE A 277 -28.52 4.00 -25.94
CA ILE A 277 -28.25 2.83 -25.12
C ILE A 277 -28.75 3.09 -23.69
N THR A 278 -29.51 2.13 -23.19
CA THR A 278 -30.04 2.12 -21.82
C THR A 278 -29.42 0.97 -21.01
N PRO A 279 -29.29 1.12 -19.68
CA PRO A 279 -28.78 0.05 -18.84
C PRO A 279 -29.62 -1.21 -18.95
N GLN A 280 -28.98 -2.35 -19.16
CA GLN A 280 -29.60 -3.68 -19.19
C GLN A 280 -28.92 -4.60 -18.17
N HIS A 281 -29.68 -5.50 -17.56
CA HIS A 281 -29.11 -6.48 -16.62
C HIS A 281 -28.19 -7.46 -17.36
N GLY A 282 -26.95 -7.57 -16.86
CA GLY A 282 -25.96 -8.50 -17.37
C GLY A 282 -25.12 -8.00 -18.55
N GLU A 283 -25.38 -6.79 -19.07
CA GLU A 283 -24.57 -6.17 -20.11
C GLU A 283 -24.14 -4.75 -19.75
N THR A 284 -22.85 -4.46 -19.92
CA THR A 284 -22.33 -3.09 -19.74
C THR A 284 -22.72 -2.22 -20.94
N ILE A 285 -22.83 -0.90 -20.71
CA ILE A 285 -23.10 0.07 -21.77
C ILE A 285 -22.02 0.01 -22.85
N LEU A 286 -20.78 -0.17 -22.47
CA LEU A 286 -19.66 -0.29 -23.38
C LEU A 286 -19.77 -1.55 -24.27
N SER A 287 -20.28 -2.66 -23.71
CA SER A 287 -20.55 -3.89 -24.45
C SER A 287 -21.68 -3.71 -25.48
N GLN A 288 -22.80 -3.10 -25.06
CA GLN A 288 -23.91 -2.81 -25.96
C GLN A 288 -23.50 -1.89 -27.12
N MET A 289 -22.71 -0.85 -26.81
CA MET A 289 -22.16 0.07 -27.81
C MET A 289 -21.26 -0.68 -28.82
N ALA A 290 -20.37 -1.56 -28.33
CA ALA A 290 -19.52 -2.34 -29.19
C ALA A 290 -20.31 -3.28 -30.11
N LYS A 291 -21.34 -3.98 -29.64
CA LYS A 291 -22.23 -4.79 -30.45
C LYS A 291 -22.94 -3.97 -31.54
N GLY A 292 -23.50 -2.81 -31.14
CA GLY A 292 -24.21 -1.94 -32.07
C GLY A 292 -23.32 -1.37 -33.17
N ILE A 293 -22.07 -1.05 -32.88
CA ILE A 293 -21.09 -0.51 -33.86
C ILE A 293 -20.51 -1.62 -34.76
N LEU A 294 -20.13 -2.76 -34.19
CA LEU A 294 -19.44 -3.84 -34.93
C LEU A 294 -20.39 -4.73 -35.71
N GLY A 295 -21.67 -4.79 -35.32
CA GLY A 295 -22.70 -5.58 -35.95
C GLY A 295 -22.50 -7.10 -35.82
N ASP A 296 -23.39 -7.87 -36.45
CA ASP A 296 -23.47 -9.33 -36.34
C ASP A 296 -22.62 -10.11 -37.34
N SER A 297 -21.79 -9.43 -38.14
CA SER A 297 -20.90 -10.11 -39.11
C SER A 297 -19.86 -10.96 -38.37
N ALA A 298 -19.36 -12.03 -38.99
CA ALA A 298 -18.35 -12.90 -38.40
C ALA A 298 -17.09 -12.12 -37.97
N LEU A 299 -16.65 -11.14 -38.75
CA LEU A 299 -15.55 -10.24 -38.40
C LEU A 299 -15.93 -9.32 -37.22
N GLY A 300 -17.15 -8.78 -37.22
CA GLY A 300 -17.67 -7.95 -36.15
C GLY A 300 -17.68 -8.70 -34.82
N GLN A 301 -18.13 -9.95 -34.82
CA GLN A 301 -18.11 -10.80 -33.62
C GLN A 301 -16.69 -11.08 -33.11
N ILE A 302 -15.73 -11.39 -33.99
CA ILE A 302 -14.33 -11.60 -33.60
C ILE A 302 -13.75 -10.33 -32.93
N VAL A 303 -13.96 -9.16 -33.53
CA VAL A 303 -13.48 -7.87 -32.98
C VAL A 303 -14.18 -7.56 -31.69
N TYR A 304 -15.48 -7.85 -31.54
CA TYR A 304 -16.23 -7.70 -30.31
C TYR A 304 -15.64 -8.54 -29.17
N TYR A 305 -15.38 -9.84 -29.40
CA TYR A 305 -14.77 -10.69 -28.37
C TYR A 305 -13.35 -10.25 -28.01
N LEU A 306 -12.56 -9.80 -28.99
CA LEU A 306 -11.24 -9.24 -28.72
C LEU A 306 -11.33 -7.96 -27.84
N PHE A 307 -12.31 -7.09 -28.16
CA PHE A 307 -12.58 -5.89 -27.38
C PHE A 307 -13.00 -6.22 -25.95
N GLN A 308 -13.95 -7.15 -25.76
CA GLN A 308 -14.38 -7.59 -24.43
C GLN A 308 -13.24 -8.20 -23.63
N PHE A 309 -12.42 -9.04 -24.27
CA PHE A 309 -11.22 -9.59 -23.63
C PHE A 309 -10.24 -8.48 -23.20
N SER A 310 -10.01 -7.48 -24.05
CA SER A 310 -9.14 -6.35 -23.71
C SER A 310 -9.69 -5.53 -22.54
N THR A 311 -11.02 -5.36 -22.47
CA THR A 311 -11.71 -4.64 -21.38
C THR A 311 -11.61 -5.41 -20.06
N ALA A 312 -11.88 -6.71 -20.07
CA ALA A 312 -11.71 -7.55 -18.88
C ALA A 312 -10.25 -7.54 -18.39
N LEU A 313 -9.32 -7.60 -19.33
CA LEU A 313 -7.89 -7.64 -19.01
C LEU A 313 -7.39 -6.32 -18.41
N ILE A 314 -7.80 -5.14 -18.94
CA ILE A 314 -7.40 -3.86 -18.37
C ILE A 314 -8.02 -3.65 -16.98
N LEU A 315 -9.27 -4.05 -16.75
CA LEU A 315 -9.90 -3.99 -15.44
C LEU A 315 -9.12 -4.83 -14.41
N ALA A 316 -8.73 -6.05 -14.78
CA ALA A 316 -7.94 -6.90 -13.91
C ALA A 316 -6.56 -6.29 -13.59
N VAL A 317 -5.90 -5.63 -14.54
CA VAL A 317 -4.57 -5.05 -14.33
C VAL A 317 -4.58 -3.61 -13.81
N ALA A 318 -5.71 -2.94 -13.76
CA ALA A 318 -5.86 -1.59 -13.21
C ALA A 318 -5.37 -1.48 -11.75
N ALA A 319 -5.59 -2.54 -10.98
CA ALA A 319 -5.09 -2.67 -9.63
C ALA A 319 -3.57 -2.43 -9.49
N ASN A 320 -2.79 -2.60 -10.57
CA ASN A 320 -1.34 -2.42 -10.54
C ASN A 320 -0.91 -0.98 -10.23
N THR A 321 -1.75 0.00 -10.53
CA THR A 321 -1.50 1.41 -10.16
C THR A 321 -1.34 1.55 -8.64
N GLY A 322 -2.20 0.90 -7.85
CA GLY A 322 -2.08 0.85 -6.40
C GLY A 322 -0.77 0.22 -5.93
N PHE A 323 -0.33 -0.88 -6.56
CA PHE A 323 0.94 -1.55 -6.25
C PHE A 323 2.18 -0.70 -6.53
N SER A 324 2.07 0.33 -7.35
CA SER A 324 3.15 1.29 -7.62
C SER A 324 3.08 2.50 -6.70
N ALA A 325 1.90 3.07 -6.52
CA ALA A 325 1.69 4.33 -5.81
C ALA A 325 1.69 4.18 -4.28
N PHE A 326 1.03 3.16 -3.74
CA PHE A 326 0.98 2.91 -2.29
C PHE A 326 2.36 2.76 -1.65
N PRO A 327 3.28 1.91 -2.15
CA PRO A 327 4.59 1.75 -1.53
C PRO A 327 5.41 3.04 -1.52
N MET A 328 5.26 3.87 -2.56
CA MET A 328 5.98 5.15 -2.65
C MET A 328 5.41 6.20 -1.68
N LEU A 329 4.09 6.25 -1.53
CA LEU A 329 3.45 7.11 -0.53
C LEU A 329 3.83 6.67 0.89
N ALA A 330 3.77 5.37 1.18
CA ALA A 330 4.17 4.79 2.46
C ALA A 330 5.64 5.08 2.78
N TYR A 331 6.55 4.97 1.79
CA TYR A 331 7.95 5.37 1.91
C TYR A 331 8.08 6.86 2.30
N ASN A 332 7.39 7.77 1.61
CA ASN A 332 7.45 9.20 1.90
C ASN A 332 6.95 9.52 3.32
N MET A 333 5.87 8.87 3.76
CA MET A 333 5.35 9.01 5.12
C MET A 333 6.31 8.45 6.17
N ALA A 334 6.96 7.30 5.89
CA ALA A 334 7.97 6.70 6.77
C ALA A 334 9.23 7.57 6.86
N LYS A 335 9.70 8.14 5.74
CA LYS A 335 10.80 9.11 5.70
C LYS A 335 10.52 10.33 6.60
N ASN A 336 9.27 10.74 6.67
CA ASN A 336 8.81 11.83 7.54
C ASN A 336 8.47 11.35 8.97
N LYS A 337 8.78 10.07 9.31
CA LYS A 337 8.55 9.45 10.64
C LYS A 337 7.08 9.32 11.06
N TYR A 338 6.15 9.28 10.12
CA TYR A 338 4.73 9.03 10.38
C TYR A 338 4.32 7.57 10.15
N MET A 339 5.16 6.78 9.49
CA MET A 339 4.99 5.33 9.35
C MET A 339 6.23 4.58 9.84
N PRO A 340 6.13 3.27 10.14
CA PRO A 340 7.27 2.45 10.55
C PRO A 340 8.40 2.48 9.51
N HIS A 341 9.65 2.50 9.98
CA HIS A 341 10.84 2.54 9.12
C HIS A 341 10.93 1.34 8.15
N LEU A 342 10.26 0.23 8.47
CA LEU A 342 10.21 -0.96 7.59
C LEU A 342 9.66 -0.65 6.19
N PHE A 343 8.85 0.42 6.03
CA PHE A 343 8.38 0.87 4.71
C PHE A 343 9.46 1.60 3.88
N MET A 344 10.59 1.95 4.48
CA MET A 344 11.73 2.51 3.75
C MET A 344 12.70 1.43 3.24
N GLU A 345 12.57 0.20 3.75
CA GLU A 345 13.44 -0.90 3.39
C GLU A 345 13.07 -1.46 2.01
N LYS A 346 14.09 -1.60 1.16
CA LYS A 346 13.95 -2.25 -0.14
C LYS A 346 14.21 -3.74 0.00
N GLY A 347 13.36 -4.54 -0.59
CA GLY A 347 13.55 -5.99 -0.66
C GLY A 347 14.64 -6.41 -1.66
N ASP A 348 14.82 -7.71 -1.85
CA ASP A 348 15.86 -8.32 -2.71
C ASP A 348 15.85 -7.82 -4.17
N ARG A 349 14.71 -7.35 -4.65
CA ARG A 349 14.52 -6.82 -6.02
C ARG A 349 14.47 -5.29 -6.06
N LEU A 350 14.98 -4.63 -5.01
CA LEU A 350 15.05 -3.18 -4.83
C LEU A 350 13.69 -2.45 -4.86
N GLY A 351 12.58 -3.18 -4.76
CA GLY A 351 11.24 -2.65 -4.54
C GLY A 351 10.90 -2.50 -3.06
N TYR A 352 9.95 -1.66 -2.71
CA TYR A 352 9.44 -1.49 -1.33
C TYR A 352 8.48 -2.64 -0.97
N SER A 353 9.03 -3.82 -0.72
CA SER A 353 8.28 -5.07 -0.55
C SER A 353 7.25 -5.00 0.56
N ASN A 354 7.55 -4.34 1.69
CA ASN A 354 6.61 -4.21 2.80
C ASN A 354 5.36 -3.39 2.41
N GLY A 355 5.52 -2.36 1.58
CA GLY A 355 4.40 -1.60 1.03
C GLY A 355 3.52 -2.45 0.11
N ILE A 356 4.13 -3.24 -0.78
CA ILE A 356 3.41 -4.16 -1.68
C ILE A 356 2.60 -5.19 -0.89
N LEU A 357 3.21 -5.81 0.14
CA LEU A 357 2.55 -6.81 0.99
C LEU A 357 1.39 -6.20 1.79
N THR A 358 1.59 -5.02 2.38
CA THR A 358 0.56 -4.32 3.16
C THR A 358 -0.63 -3.95 2.29
N LEU A 359 -0.40 -3.44 1.07
CA LEU A 359 -1.45 -3.13 0.11
C LEU A 359 -2.26 -4.38 -0.26
N ALA A 360 -1.59 -5.47 -0.62
CA ALA A 360 -2.25 -6.71 -0.99
C ALA A 360 -3.11 -7.27 0.15
N PHE A 361 -2.56 -7.27 1.37
CA PHE A 361 -3.29 -7.73 2.55
C PHE A 361 -4.52 -6.85 2.85
N GLY A 362 -4.36 -5.52 2.78
CA GLY A 362 -5.46 -4.57 2.96
C GLY A 362 -6.56 -4.75 1.91
N ALA A 363 -6.20 -4.92 0.63
CA ALA A 363 -7.16 -5.17 -0.44
C ALA A 363 -7.91 -6.52 -0.26
N ILE A 364 -7.23 -7.57 0.17
CA ILE A 364 -7.87 -8.87 0.47
C ILE A 364 -8.87 -8.73 1.63
N ILE A 365 -8.51 -8.00 2.69
CA ILE A 365 -9.44 -7.74 3.80
C ILE A 365 -10.69 -7.01 3.31
N LEU A 366 -10.54 -5.98 2.46
CA LEU A 366 -11.67 -5.24 1.89
C LEU A 366 -12.54 -6.15 1.03
N LEU A 367 -11.96 -6.99 0.18
CA LEU A 367 -12.70 -7.98 -0.62
C LEU A 367 -13.50 -8.94 0.25
N LEU A 368 -12.94 -9.42 1.36
CA LEU A 368 -13.62 -10.31 2.30
C LEU A 368 -14.77 -9.60 3.04
N ILE A 369 -14.55 -8.37 3.53
CA ILE A 369 -15.58 -7.58 4.25
C ILE A 369 -16.79 -7.27 3.33
N PHE A 370 -16.51 -6.85 2.10
CA PHE A 370 -17.54 -6.44 1.14
C PHE A 370 -17.98 -7.58 0.20
N ASN A 371 -17.47 -8.79 0.41
CA ASN A 371 -17.73 -9.99 -0.42
C ASN A 371 -17.55 -9.73 -1.93
N GLY A 372 -16.54 -8.94 -2.29
CA GLY A 372 -16.25 -8.59 -3.69
C GLY A 372 -17.31 -7.70 -4.36
N ASN A 373 -18.24 -7.11 -3.63
CA ASN A 373 -19.30 -6.28 -4.21
C ASN A 373 -18.77 -4.89 -4.58
N THR A 374 -18.62 -4.64 -5.88
CA THR A 374 -18.09 -3.39 -6.44
C THR A 374 -18.99 -2.18 -6.13
N GLU A 375 -20.31 -2.32 -6.14
CA GLU A 375 -21.26 -1.22 -5.91
C GLU A 375 -21.13 -0.62 -4.50
N ARG A 376 -20.80 -1.45 -3.50
CA ARG A 376 -20.56 -1.02 -2.12
C ARG A 376 -19.19 -0.40 -1.90
N LEU A 377 -18.20 -0.77 -2.72
CA LEU A 377 -16.84 -0.26 -2.63
C LEU A 377 -16.67 1.11 -3.32
N ILE A 378 -17.40 1.37 -4.41
CA ILE A 378 -17.26 2.60 -5.23
C ILE A 378 -17.49 3.90 -4.43
N PRO A 379 -18.49 4.06 -3.55
CA PRO A 379 -18.66 5.29 -2.78
C PRO A 379 -17.50 5.58 -1.82
N LEU A 380 -16.96 4.52 -1.16
CA LEU A 380 -15.78 4.62 -0.30
C LEU A 380 -14.53 5.01 -1.09
N TYR A 381 -14.37 4.44 -2.27
CA TYR A 381 -13.32 4.77 -3.22
C TYR A 381 -13.40 6.25 -3.63
N THR A 382 -14.58 6.74 -4.00
CA THR A 382 -14.78 8.11 -4.41
C THR A 382 -14.41 9.12 -3.30
N ILE A 383 -14.85 8.91 -2.06
CA ILE A 383 -14.48 9.82 -0.95
C ILE A 383 -12.98 9.76 -0.65
N GLY A 384 -12.38 8.56 -0.75
CA GLY A 384 -10.94 8.33 -0.55
C GLY A 384 -10.07 9.17 -1.48
N VAL A 385 -10.50 9.39 -2.72
CA VAL A 385 -9.80 10.19 -3.74
C VAL A 385 -10.10 11.68 -3.62
N PHE A 386 -11.37 12.06 -3.46
CA PHE A 386 -11.73 13.48 -3.53
C PHE A 386 -11.34 14.29 -2.30
N VAL A 387 -11.19 13.67 -1.12
CA VAL A 387 -10.65 14.36 0.06
C VAL A 387 -9.19 14.79 -0.18
N PRO A 388 -8.24 13.94 -0.57
CA PRO A 388 -6.89 14.39 -0.89
C PRO A 388 -6.83 15.32 -2.10
N PHE A 389 -7.69 15.17 -3.11
CA PHE A 389 -7.77 16.10 -4.23
C PHE A 389 -8.13 17.52 -3.75
N ALA A 390 -9.20 17.68 -2.96
CA ALA A 390 -9.61 18.95 -2.40
C ALA A 390 -8.50 19.60 -1.56
N LEU A 391 -7.84 18.82 -0.70
CA LEU A 391 -6.75 19.29 0.14
C LEU A 391 -5.51 19.69 -0.67
N SER A 392 -5.14 18.91 -1.68
CA SER A 392 -3.98 19.24 -2.53
C SER A 392 -4.21 20.49 -3.37
N GLN A 393 -5.41 20.64 -3.95
CA GLN A 393 -5.79 21.86 -4.68
C GLN A 393 -5.69 23.09 -3.77
N THR A 394 -6.25 23.01 -2.55
CA THR A 394 -6.15 24.08 -1.55
C THR A 394 -4.70 24.35 -1.14
N GLY A 395 -3.90 23.32 -0.99
CA GLY A 395 -2.47 23.42 -0.72
C GLY A 395 -1.70 24.15 -1.83
N MET A 396 -2.00 23.84 -3.11
CA MET A 396 -1.38 24.52 -4.26
C MET A 396 -1.78 26.00 -4.37
N ILE A 397 -3.02 26.36 -4.04
CA ILE A 397 -3.44 27.77 -3.97
C ILE A 397 -2.55 28.53 -2.97
N ARG A 398 -2.33 27.94 -1.79
CA ARG A 398 -1.49 28.53 -0.74
C ARG A 398 0.00 28.55 -1.13
N HIS A 399 0.47 27.53 -1.84
CA HIS A 399 1.82 27.47 -2.43
C HIS A 399 2.05 28.65 -3.37
N TRP A 400 1.16 28.87 -4.34
CA TRP A 400 1.27 30.00 -5.29
C TRP A 400 1.17 31.35 -4.61
N LYS A 401 0.34 31.48 -3.57
CA LYS A 401 0.26 32.71 -2.78
C LYS A 401 1.58 33.03 -2.08
N LYS A 402 2.27 32.03 -1.57
CA LYS A 402 3.60 32.20 -0.93
C LYS A 402 4.68 32.56 -1.95
N GLU A 403 4.66 31.92 -3.13
CA GLU A 403 5.71 32.05 -4.13
C GLU A 403 5.58 33.31 -4.98
N LYS A 404 4.37 33.67 -5.41
CA LYS A 404 4.09 34.74 -6.36
C LYS A 404 3.40 35.99 -5.78
N GLY A 405 3.13 36.01 -4.48
CA GLY A 405 2.50 37.11 -3.77
C GLY A 405 1.16 37.52 -4.41
N SER A 406 1.01 38.78 -4.78
CA SER A 406 -0.24 39.30 -5.35
C SER A 406 -0.57 38.77 -6.75
N HIS A 407 0.42 38.25 -7.49
CA HIS A 407 0.24 37.73 -8.86
C HIS A 407 -0.11 36.24 -8.92
N PHE A 408 -0.49 35.64 -7.81
CA PHE A 408 -0.72 34.20 -7.69
C PHE A 408 -1.96 33.70 -8.47
N LEU A 409 -2.97 34.55 -8.69
CA LEU A 409 -4.26 34.14 -9.25
C LEU A 409 -4.14 33.45 -10.62
N LYS A 410 -3.30 33.95 -11.52
CA LYS A 410 -3.10 33.33 -12.85
C LYS A 410 -2.56 31.90 -12.77
N SER A 411 -1.72 31.63 -11.78
CA SER A 411 -1.16 30.27 -11.55
C SER A 411 -2.12 29.36 -10.78
N ALA A 412 -2.96 29.94 -9.92
CA ALA A 412 -3.86 29.22 -9.02
C ALA A 412 -5.27 28.98 -9.60
N ILE A 413 -5.64 29.59 -10.75
CA ILE A 413 -7.03 29.51 -11.25
C ILE A 413 -7.51 28.08 -11.44
N ALA A 414 -6.69 27.18 -11.98
CA ALA A 414 -7.05 25.78 -12.16
C ALA A 414 -7.21 25.08 -10.80
N ASN A 415 -6.34 25.43 -9.83
CA ASN A 415 -6.44 24.87 -8.48
C ASN A 415 -7.68 25.37 -7.73
N ILE A 416 -8.08 26.62 -7.94
CA ILE A 416 -9.30 27.18 -7.34
C ILE A 416 -10.53 26.46 -7.88
N LEU A 417 -10.64 26.34 -9.21
CA LEU A 417 -11.75 25.62 -9.85
C LEU A 417 -11.78 24.16 -9.41
N GLY A 418 -10.63 23.48 -9.43
CA GLY A 418 -10.51 22.10 -8.97
C GLY A 418 -10.90 21.93 -7.50
N ALA A 419 -10.47 22.84 -6.62
CA ALA A 419 -10.84 22.81 -5.20
C ALA A 419 -12.36 22.93 -5.02
N ILE A 420 -12.97 23.92 -5.66
CA ILE A 420 -14.45 24.13 -5.57
C ILE A 420 -15.19 22.86 -5.99
N ILE A 421 -14.84 22.29 -7.15
CA ILE A 421 -15.51 21.09 -7.67
C ILE A 421 -15.29 19.90 -6.74
N CYS A 422 -14.06 19.67 -6.26
CA CYS A 422 -13.76 18.57 -5.34
C CYS A 422 -14.52 18.71 -4.00
N TYR A 423 -14.59 19.91 -3.43
CA TYR A 423 -15.40 20.13 -2.21
C TYR A 423 -16.89 19.95 -2.45
N VAL A 424 -17.41 20.34 -3.61
CA VAL A 424 -18.80 20.08 -3.97
C VAL A 424 -19.07 18.58 -4.05
N ILE A 425 -18.17 17.79 -4.67
CA ILE A 425 -18.30 16.33 -4.71
C ILE A 425 -18.28 15.73 -3.30
N VAL A 426 -17.33 16.13 -2.45
CA VAL A 426 -17.27 15.67 -1.05
C VAL A 426 -18.56 16.02 -0.31
N LEU A 427 -19.08 17.23 -0.49
CA LEU A 427 -20.34 17.67 0.13
C LEU A 427 -21.54 16.82 -0.34
N ILE A 428 -21.62 16.52 -1.63
CA ILE A 428 -22.68 15.67 -2.19
C ILE A 428 -22.62 14.26 -1.59
N LEU A 429 -21.43 13.68 -1.47
CA LEU A 429 -21.23 12.37 -0.84
C LEU A 429 -21.67 12.39 0.62
N LEU A 430 -21.33 13.45 1.37
CA LEU A 430 -21.73 13.61 2.77
C LEU A 430 -23.24 13.76 2.94
N LEU A 431 -23.91 14.50 2.06
CA LEU A 431 -25.35 14.76 2.20
C LEU A 431 -26.20 13.58 1.71
N PHE A 432 -25.77 12.86 0.68
CA PHE A 432 -26.64 11.90 -0.02
C PHE A 432 -26.14 10.45 -0.01
N ARG A 433 -24.91 10.19 0.42
CA ARG A 433 -24.29 8.85 0.48
C ARG A 433 -23.62 8.55 1.82
N LEU A 434 -23.99 9.27 2.89
CA LEU A 434 -23.37 9.08 4.21
C LEU A 434 -23.47 7.64 4.71
N GLY A 435 -24.59 6.95 4.43
CA GLY A 435 -24.77 5.54 4.79
C GLY A 435 -23.76 4.60 4.15
N ASP A 436 -23.27 4.94 2.95
CA ASP A 436 -22.27 4.13 2.23
C ASP A 436 -20.84 4.48 2.64
N ILE A 437 -20.56 5.78 2.93
CA ILE A 437 -19.21 6.28 3.18
C ILE A 437 -18.84 6.41 4.66
N TRP A 438 -19.77 6.20 5.60
CA TRP A 438 -19.48 6.37 7.03
C TRP A 438 -18.25 5.60 7.54
N PRO A 439 -17.91 4.37 7.03
CA PRO A 439 -16.75 3.64 7.51
C PRO A 439 -15.42 4.37 7.22
N PHE A 440 -15.39 5.25 6.22
CA PHE A 440 -14.22 6.05 5.89
C PHE A 440 -13.73 6.91 7.07
N PHE A 441 -14.65 7.55 7.79
CA PHE A 441 -14.29 8.50 8.85
C PHE A 441 -13.58 7.87 10.04
N PRO A 442 -14.09 6.79 10.67
CA PRO A 442 -13.37 6.12 11.74
C PRO A 442 -12.03 5.53 11.27
N ILE A 443 -11.93 5.02 10.03
CA ILE A 443 -10.69 4.51 9.48
C ILE A 443 -9.65 5.63 9.41
N ILE A 444 -9.99 6.79 8.84
CA ILE A 444 -9.05 7.93 8.73
C ILE A 444 -8.68 8.49 10.11
N LEU A 445 -9.63 8.55 11.04
CA LEU A 445 -9.36 8.97 12.42
C LEU A 445 -8.32 8.05 13.08
N VAL A 446 -8.54 6.73 13.02
CA VAL A 446 -7.64 5.72 13.59
C VAL A 446 -6.25 5.79 12.92
N LEU A 447 -6.19 5.88 11.60
CA LEU A 447 -4.92 6.00 10.88
C LEU A 447 -4.18 7.27 11.25
N THR A 448 -4.87 8.42 11.31
CA THR A 448 -4.26 9.70 11.70
C THR A 448 -3.72 9.64 13.13
N PHE A 449 -4.47 9.07 14.06
CA PHE A 449 -4.00 8.85 15.44
C PHE A 449 -2.78 7.93 15.49
N LEU A 450 -2.78 6.85 14.71
CA LEU A 450 -1.66 5.92 14.61
C LEU A 450 -0.40 6.62 14.07
N PHE A 451 -0.52 7.41 13.01
CA PHE A 451 0.59 8.16 12.43
C PHE A 451 1.18 9.18 13.41
N LEU A 452 0.33 9.92 14.13
CA LEU A 452 0.78 10.85 15.16
C LEU A 452 1.45 10.14 16.34
N SER A 453 0.94 9.00 16.75
CA SER A 453 1.51 8.16 17.80
C SER A 453 2.90 7.64 17.42
N ILE A 454 3.06 7.14 16.19
CA ILE A 454 4.34 6.69 15.64
C ILE A 454 5.34 7.87 15.60
N HIS A 455 4.90 9.02 15.12
CA HIS A 455 5.74 10.22 15.04
C HIS A 455 6.22 10.67 16.43
N SER A 456 5.30 10.74 17.40
CA SER A 456 5.62 11.07 18.79
C SER A 456 6.62 10.08 19.39
N HIS A 457 6.41 8.77 19.15
CA HIS A 457 7.35 7.74 19.58
C HIS A 457 8.76 7.96 19.01
N TYR A 458 8.89 8.15 17.69
CA TYR A 458 10.20 8.39 17.07
C TYR A 458 10.88 9.69 17.55
N GLN A 459 10.10 10.74 17.82
CA GLN A 459 10.64 11.96 18.40
C GLN A 459 11.17 11.73 19.82
N LYS A 460 10.42 10.99 20.66
CA LYS A 460 10.85 10.64 22.02
C LYS A 460 12.13 9.80 22.01
N VAL A 461 12.18 8.77 21.14
CA VAL A 461 13.37 7.93 20.98
C VAL A 461 14.56 8.75 20.51
N ALA A 462 14.39 9.59 19.50
CA ALA A 462 15.45 10.44 18.99
C ALA A 462 15.97 11.43 20.06
N LYS A 463 15.08 11.99 20.89
CA LYS A 463 15.45 12.88 22.00
C LYS A 463 16.25 12.14 23.08
N GLN A 464 15.86 10.90 23.40
CA GLN A 464 16.53 10.09 24.43
C GLN A 464 17.89 9.56 23.97
N LEU A 465 18.03 9.24 22.68
CA LEU A 465 19.27 8.68 22.12
C LEU A 465 20.27 9.75 21.66
N ARG A 466 19.85 11.02 21.59
CA ARG A 466 20.73 12.10 21.12
C ARG A 466 21.79 12.42 22.18
N LEU A 467 23.05 12.40 21.76
CA LEU A 467 24.16 12.91 22.58
C LEU A 467 24.03 14.44 22.73
N TYR A 468 24.15 14.93 23.92
CA TYR A 468 24.19 16.36 24.24
C TYR A 468 25.41 16.67 25.11
N GLU A 469 25.89 17.91 25.07
CA GLU A 469 26.99 18.36 25.91
C GLU A 469 26.62 18.18 27.37
N GLY A 470 27.53 17.58 28.17
CA GLY A 470 27.31 17.30 29.58
C GLY A 470 26.84 15.89 29.94
N ILE A 471 26.69 14.97 28.98
CA ILE A 471 26.48 13.55 29.31
C ILE A 471 27.72 13.04 30.05
N GLN A 472 27.54 12.66 31.31
CA GLN A 472 28.60 11.97 32.06
C GLN A 472 28.87 10.62 31.42
N LYS A 473 30.14 10.36 31.04
CA LYS A 473 30.58 9.04 30.63
C LYS A 473 30.49 8.11 31.83
N LYS A 474 29.57 7.16 31.81
CA LYS A 474 29.47 6.13 32.85
C LYS A 474 30.65 5.15 32.64
N THR A 475 31.60 5.17 33.56
CA THR A 475 32.70 4.20 33.59
C THR A 475 32.40 3.17 34.66
N TYR A 476 32.78 1.93 34.39
CA TYR A 476 32.64 0.86 35.36
C TYR A 476 34.05 0.42 35.79
N ASP A 477 34.20 0.07 37.07
CA ASP A 477 35.48 -0.35 37.64
C ASP A 477 35.70 -1.87 37.46
N GLY A 478 34.62 -2.60 37.12
CA GLY A 478 34.69 -4.03 36.84
C GLY A 478 33.38 -4.59 36.27
N ASN A 479 33.43 -5.89 35.94
CA ASN A 479 32.33 -6.62 35.33
C ASN A 479 32.08 -7.96 36.07
N VAL A 480 30.88 -8.13 36.61
CA VAL A 480 30.42 -9.41 37.16
C VAL A 480 29.77 -10.20 36.04
N VAL A 481 30.32 -11.36 35.68
CA VAL A 481 29.76 -12.22 34.67
C VAL A 481 29.00 -13.39 35.31
N LEU A 482 27.70 -13.42 35.11
CA LEU A 482 26.84 -14.50 35.55
C LEU A 482 26.56 -15.47 34.40
N VAL A 483 27.04 -16.73 34.52
CA VAL A 483 26.81 -17.78 33.53
C VAL A 483 25.62 -18.64 33.95
N LEU A 484 24.64 -18.79 33.05
CA LEU A 484 23.48 -19.66 33.29
C LEU A 484 23.84 -21.10 32.89
N VAL A 485 23.90 -22.01 33.85
CA VAL A 485 24.30 -23.40 33.65
C VAL A 485 23.07 -24.31 33.78
N GLY A 486 22.66 -24.94 32.68
CA GLY A 486 21.62 -25.97 32.69
C GLY A 486 22.18 -27.37 32.97
N ASN A 487 23.27 -27.71 32.32
CA ASN A 487 24.04 -28.97 32.49
C ASN A 487 25.52 -28.68 32.27
N VAL A 488 26.40 -29.53 32.78
CA VAL A 488 27.83 -29.50 32.50
C VAL A 488 28.08 -30.14 31.14
N THR A 489 28.36 -29.30 30.14
CA THR A 489 28.52 -29.69 28.75
C THR A 489 29.64 -28.87 28.10
N ARG A 490 30.10 -29.25 26.91
CA ARG A 490 31.07 -28.45 26.14
C ARG A 490 30.64 -26.99 25.94
N VAL A 491 29.32 -26.77 25.91
CA VAL A 491 28.75 -25.41 25.77
C VAL A 491 28.95 -24.61 27.04
N SER A 492 28.63 -25.17 28.20
CA SER A 492 28.81 -24.51 29.49
C SER A 492 30.28 -24.32 29.85
N VAL A 493 31.12 -25.32 29.58
CA VAL A 493 32.60 -25.21 29.76
C VAL A 493 33.15 -24.06 28.92
N GLY A 494 32.79 -24.00 27.64
CA GLY A 494 33.24 -22.92 26.76
C GLY A 494 32.71 -21.54 27.20
N ALA A 495 31.47 -21.48 27.67
CA ALA A 495 30.87 -20.24 28.16
C ALA A 495 31.58 -19.74 29.44
N ILE A 496 31.94 -20.64 30.35
CA ILE A 496 32.66 -20.29 31.58
C ILE A 496 34.08 -19.82 31.28
N ASN A 497 34.80 -20.50 30.42
CA ASN A 497 36.15 -20.07 30.00
C ASN A 497 36.10 -18.67 29.35
N TYR A 498 35.06 -18.39 28.55
CA TYR A 498 34.85 -17.06 28.00
C TYR A 498 34.50 -16.05 29.09
N ALA A 499 33.65 -16.42 30.05
CA ALA A 499 33.30 -15.54 31.17
C ALA A 499 34.52 -15.13 31.99
N GLN A 500 35.45 -16.06 32.23
CA GLN A 500 36.72 -15.78 32.92
C GLN A 500 37.63 -14.81 32.16
N SER A 501 37.53 -14.75 30.83
CA SER A 501 38.33 -13.84 30.02
C SER A 501 37.80 -12.39 29.99
N ILE A 502 36.53 -12.16 30.38
CA ILE A 502 35.89 -10.85 30.29
C ILE A 502 35.37 -10.33 31.63
N GLY A 503 35.31 -11.15 32.68
CA GLY A 503 34.79 -10.82 33.98
C GLY A 503 35.86 -10.68 35.02
N ASP A 504 35.79 -9.66 35.88
CA ASP A 504 36.59 -9.54 37.08
C ASP A 504 36.06 -10.46 38.19
N GLU A 505 34.77 -10.72 38.18
CA GLU A 505 34.09 -11.67 39.09
C GLU A 505 33.18 -12.56 38.23
N VAL A 506 33.37 -13.88 38.33
CA VAL A 506 32.58 -14.88 37.56
C VAL A 506 31.73 -15.70 38.51
N LEU A 507 30.43 -15.69 38.27
CA LEU A 507 29.44 -16.47 39.00
C LEU A 507 28.74 -17.42 38.04
N ALA A 508 28.43 -18.62 38.50
CA ALA A 508 27.57 -19.53 37.79
C ALA A 508 26.26 -19.73 38.54
N MET A 509 25.16 -19.92 37.82
CA MET A 509 23.84 -20.16 38.38
C MET A 509 23.18 -21.37 37.74
N HIS A 510 22.68 -22.26 38.60
CA HIS A 510 21.85 -23.38 38.23
C HIS A 510 20.46 -23.24 38.88
N ILE A 511 19.42 -23.73 38.21
CA ILE A 511 18.05 -23.75 38.75
C ILE A 511 17.61 -25.20 38.87
N SER A 512 17.40 -25.64 40.11
CA SER A 512 16.88 -26.95 40.44
C SER A 512 15.36 -26.92 40.62
N THR A 513 14.68 -27.93 40.14
CA THR A 513 13.27 -28.15 40.39
C THR A 513 13.06 -29.42 41.23
N LYS A 514 11.94 -29.52 41.95
CA LYS A 514 11.65 -30.73 42.74
C LYS A 514 11.64 -32.05 41.93
N GLU A 515 11.40 -31.96 40.62
CA GLU A 515 11.37 -33.10 39.71
C GLU A 515 12.77 -33.52 39.25
N THR A 516 13.79 -32.66 39.36
CA THR A 516 15.14 -32.90 38.85
C THR A 516 16.20 -32.96 39.95
N GLU A 517 15.81 -32.97 41.21
CA GLU A 517 16.69 -32.80 42.38
C GLU A 517 17.86 -33.81 42.42
N GLU A 518 17.65 -35.09 42.08
CA GLU A 518 18.72 -36.09 42.01
C GLU A 518 19.75 -35.75 40.90
N LYS A 519 19.27 -35.42 39.70
CA LYS A 519 20.14 -35.03 38.57
C LYS A 519 20.85 -33.69 38.82
N ASP A 520 20.21 -32.79 39.54
CA ASP A 520 20.77 -31.51 39.86
C ASP A 520 21.93 -31.63 40.85
N GLN A 521 21.91 -32.60 41.76
CA GLN A 521 23.06 -32.93 42.62
C GLN A 521 24.26 -33.45 41.83
N GLU A 522 24.06 -34.32 40.85
CA GLU A 522 25.10 -34.75 39.95
C GLU A 522 25.73 -33.58 39.19
N ILE A 523 24.90 -32.64 38.66
CA ILE A 523 25.36 -31.46 37.96
C ILE A 523 26.19 -30.54 38.86
N LEU A 524 25.77 -30.38 40.12
CA LEU A 524 26.50 -29.56 41.11
C LEU A 524 27.87 -30.12 41.42
N GLN A 525 27.96 -31.46 41.55
CA GLN A 525 29.20 -32.17 41.84
C GLN A 525 30.13 -32.15 40.63
N GLU A 526 29.63 -32.48 39.44
CA GLU A 526 30.37 -32.42 38.20
C GLU A 526 30.91 -30.99 37.92
N PHE A 527 30.10 -29.95 38.20
CA PHE A 527 30.52 -28.59 38.07
C PHE A 527 31.67 -28.21 39.03
N ALA A 528 31.59 -28.63 40.29
CA ALA A 528 32.62 -28.36 41.27
C ALA A 528 33.96 -29.04 40.91
N ASP A 529 33.91 -30.23 40.33
CA ASP A 529 35.09 -30.96 39.86
C ASP A 529 35.76 -30.26 38.68
N TYR A 530 34.98 -29.72 37.73
CA TYR A 530 35.53 -28.98 36.56
C TYR A 530 35.95 -27.55 36.89
N PHE A 531 35.25 -26.86 37.81
CA PHE A 531 35.45 -25.43 38.12
C PHE A 531 35.54 -25.15 39.63
N PRO A 532 36.57 -25.65 40.35
CA PRO A 532 36.66 -25.53 41.79
C PRO A 532 36.72 -24.08 42.28
N ASN A 533 37.17 -23.15 41.42
CA ASN A 533 37.34 -21.73 41.78
C ASN A 533 36.13 -20.86 41.43
N ILE A 534 35.05 -21.44 40.88
CA ILE A 534 33.84 -20.68 40.48
C ILE A 534 32.67 -21.07 41.36
N THR A 535 32.05 -20.08 41.99
CA THR A 535 30.87 -20.34 42.80
C THR A 535 29.65 -20.64 41.93
N LEU A 536 29.11 -21.88 42.00
CA LEU A 536 27.83 -22.23 41.42
C LEU A 536 26.70 -21.97 42.45
N LYS A 537 25.84 -20.99 42.14
CA LYS A 537 24.66 -20.72 42.97
C LYS A 537 23.51 -21.60 42.48
N ASN A 538 23.09 -22.55 43.31
CA ASN A 538 21.87 -23.33 43.07
C ASN A 538 20.66 -22.59 43.64
N ILE A 539 19.60 -22.46 42.82
CA ILE A 539 18.34 -21.85 43.21
C ILE A 539 17.23 -22.90 43.04
N ASN A 540 16.65 -23.29 44.18
CA ASN A 540 15.55 -24.27 44.19
C ASN A 540 14.23 -23.56 43.88
N THR A 541 13.45 -24.13 42.96
CA THR A 541 12.10 -23.63 42.63
C THR A 541 11.09 -24.78 42.73
N SER A 542 9.91 -24.48 43.23
CA SER A 542 8.82 -25.46 43.32
C SER A 542 8.08 -25.66 42.01
N TYR A 543 8.39 -24.87 41.00
CA TYR A 543 7.73 -24.85 39.69
C TYR A 543 8.74 -24.95 38.57
N ARG A 544 8.33 -25.47 37.39
CA ARG A 544 9.17 -25.49 36.14
C ARG A 544 9.50 -24.11 35.57
N ASP A 545 9.33 -23.05 36.34
CA ASP A 545 9.66 -21.69 35.92
C ASP A 545 11.15 -21.38 36.18
N ILE A 546 11.92 -21.33 35.10
CA ILE A 546 13.34 -20.97 35.13
C ILE A 546 13.51 -19.44 35.00
N ILE A 547 12.57 -18.74 34.39
CA ILE A 547 12.73 -17.32 34.02
C ILE A 547 12.62 -16.42 35.24
N THR A 548 11.57 -16.55 36.04
CA THR A 548 11.31 -15.66 37.19
C THR A 548 12.42 -15.74 38.25
N PRO A 549 12.91 -16.93 38.67
CA PRO A 549 14.04 -17.01 39.59
C PRO A 549 15.33 -16.41 39.01
N THR A 550 15.61 -16.63 37.73
CA THR A 550 16.77 -16.03 37.05
C THR A 550 16.70 -14.51 37.10
N VAL A 551 15.61 -13.93 36.70
CA VAL A 551 15.41 -12.48 36.70
C VAL A 551 15.55 -11.90 38.11
N ARG A 552 14.97 -12.57 39.11
CA ARG A 552 15.05 -12.14 40.51
C ARG A 552 16.51 -12.15 41.03
N TYR A 553 17.25 -13.19 40.71
CA TYR A 553 18.64 -13.31 41.10
C TYR A 553 19.55 -12.31 40.37
N VAL A 554 19.36 -12.14 39.07
CA VAL A 554 20.07 -11.12 38.30
C VAL A 554 19.85 -9.74 38.86
N ARG A 555 18.60 -9.41 39.24
CA ARG A 555 18.30 -8.12 39.91
C ARG A 555 19.08 -7.93 41.24
N LYS A 556 19.18 -8.99 42.06
CA LYS A 556 19.95 -8.94 43.29
C LYS A 556 21.44 -8.69 43.00
N ILE A 557 22.03 -9.45 42.07
CA ILE A 557 23.43 -9.25 41.68
C ILE A 557 23.65 -7.84 41.12
N SER A 558 22.75 -7.34 40.29
CA SER A 558 22.85 -5.99 39.74
C SER A 558 22.84 -4.91 40.83
N GLN A 559 22.06 -5.08 41.92
CA GLN A 559 22.05 -4.18 43.04
C GLN A 559 23.36 -4.23 43.86
N GLU A 560 23.96 -5.41 44.00
CA GLU A 560 25.25 -5.58 44.71
C GLU A 560 26.41 -5.03 43.87
N ALA A 561 26.41 -5.30 42.55
CA ALA A 561 27.41 -4.80 41.59
C ALA A 561 27.40 -3.25 41.52
N LYS A 562 26.23 -2.63 41.55
CA LYS A 562 26.10 -1.16 41.59
C LYS A 562 26.83 -0.53 42.77
N LYS A 563 26.86 -1.19 43.92
CA LYS A 563 27.60 -0.67 45.11
C LYS A 563 29.10 -0.64 44.89
N LYS A 564 29.62 -1.54 44.02
CA LYS A 564 31.04 -1.63 43.66
C LYS A 564 31.36 -0.85 42.37
N ASN A 565 30.40 -0.13 41.78
CA ASN A 565 30.49 0.46 40.44
C ASN A 565 30.82 -0.57 39.35
N TYR A 566 30.34 -1.80 39.48
CA TYR A 566 30.51 -2.86 38.49
C TYR A 566 29.31 -2.97 37.58
N THR A 567 29.53 -3.37 36.31
CA THR A 567 28.46 -3.80 35.42
C THR A 567 28.16 -5.29 35.62
N VAL A 568 26.98 -5.74 35.19
CA VAL A 568 26.60 -7.15 35.24
C VAL A 568 26.37 -7.66 33.82
N THR A 569 27.09 -8.71 33.45
CA THR A 569 26.89 -9.42 32.18
C THR A 569 26.28 -10.79 32.45
N VAL A 570 25.06 -11.05 31.97
CA VAL A 570 24.44 -12.36 32.01
C VAL A 570 24.78 -13.11 30.73
N LEU A 571 25.58 -14.16 30.85
CA LEU A 571 25.99 -15.00 29.72
C LEU A 571 25.07 -16.21 29.62
N VAL A 572 24.37 -16.31 28.49
CA VAL A 572 23.42 -17.39 28.19
C VAL A 572 24.07 -18.37 27.21
N PRO A 573 24.49 -19.56 27.67
CA PRO A 573 25.01 -20.61 26.79
C PRO A 573 23.91 -21.14 25.87
N GLN A 574 24.22 -21.36 24.62
CA GLN A 574 23.30 -21.98 23.65
C GLN A 574 24.08 -22.80 22.63
N PHE A 575 23.48 -23.84 22.12
CA PHE A 575 24.01 -24.56 20.96
C PHE A 575 23.23 -24.19 19.70
N ILE A 576 23.89 -24.25 18.57
CA ILE A 576 23.32 -23.98 17.26
C ILE A 576 23.40 -25.27 16.44
N PRO A 577 22.25 -25.85 16.06
CA PRO A 577 22.22 -27.04 15.22
C PRO A 577 22.59 -26.71 13.77
N ASN A 578 23.07 -27.70 13.02
CA ASN A 578 23.54 -27.54 11.64
C ASN A 578 22.44 -27.06 10.67
N LYS A 579 21.20 -27.47 10.90
CA LYS A 579 20.07 -27.09 10.05
C LYS A 579 19.10 -26.19 10.81
N PRO A 580 18.73 -25.00 10.25
CA PRO A 580 17.85 -24.05 10.96
C PRO A 580 16.51 -24.62 11.45
N TRP A 581 15.92 -25.57 10.72
CA TRP A 581 14.67 -26.19 11.11
C TRP A 581 14.77 -27.05 12.39
N GLN A 582 15.97 -27.57 12.71
CA GLN A 582 16.19 -28.35 13.93
C GLN A 582 16.01 -27.50 15.20
N ASN A 583 16.11 -26.17 15.10
CA ASN A 583 15.81 -25.28 16.22
C ASN A 583 14.38 -25.44 16.73
N THR A 584 13.43 -25.85 15.89
CA THR A 584 12.03 -26.05 16.29
C THR A 584 11.86 -27.30 17.19
N LEU A 585 12.83 -28.20 17.19
CA LEU A 585 12.82 -29.41 18.03
C LEU A 585 13.27 -29.12 19.48
N HIS A 586 13.79 -27.93 19.74
CA HIS A 586 14.33 -27.54 21.05
C HIS A 586 13.44 -26.47 21.71
N ASN A 587 13.47 -26.42 23.04
CA ASN A 587 12.59 -25.56 23.85
C ASN A 587 12.90 -24.05 23.78
N GLN A 588 13.97 -23.65 23.07
CA GLN A 588 14.40 -22.26 22.88
C GLN A 588 14.49 -21.43 24.17
N MET A 589 14.85 -22.03 25.30
CA MET A 589 14.91 -21.40 26.60
C MET A 589 15.87 -20.17 26.61
N SER A 590 16.98 -20.26 25.88
CA SER A 590 17.92 -19.15 25.72
C SER A 590 17.25 -17.90 25.16
N LEU A 591 16.34 -18.04 24.22
CA LEU A 591 15.60 -16.94 23.60
C LEU A 591 14.62 -16.29 24.59
N LYS A 592 13.92 -17.11 25.37
CA LYS A 592 12.98 -16.65 26.40
C LYS A 592 13.71 -15.90 27.52
N LEU A 593 14.84 -16.42 27.97
CA LEU A 593 15.68 -15.79 28.99
C LEU A 593 16.23 -14.43 28.52
N LYS A 594 16.78 -14.37 27.30
CA LYS A 594 17.24 -13.11 26.70
C LYS A 594 16.12 -12.08 26.61
N TYR A 595 14.92 -12.51 26.20
CA TYR A 595 13.76 -11.63 26.13
C TYR A 595 13.38 -11.08 27.50
N ALA A 596 13.34 -11.91 28.53
CA ALA A 596 13.00 -11.49 29.90
C ALA A 596 14.04 -10.55 30.51
N LEU A 597 15.33 -10.84 30.31
CA LEU A 597 16.44 -10.10 30.90
C LEU A 597 16.67 -8.73 30.23
N ARG A 598 16.35 -8.55 28.95
CA ARG A 598 16.57 -7.28 28.23
C ARG A 598 15.80 -6.07 28.79
N TRP A 599 14.80 -6.30 29.62
CA TRP A 599 14.00 -5.24 30.25
C TRP A 599 14.65 -4.69 31.53
N HIS A 600 15.81 -5.22 31.94
CA HIS A 600 16.56 -4.72 33.09
C HIS A 600 17.64 -3.73 32.63
N GLU A 601 17.52 -2.51 33.14
CA GLU A 601 18.57 -1.49 32.99
C GLU A 601 19.85 -1.99 33.63
N ASP A 602 20.99 -1.57 33.34
CA ASP A 602 22.28 -1.93 33.96
C ASP A 602 22.70 -3.43 33.85
N VAL A 603 22.04 -4.23 33.00
CA VAL A 603 22.41 -5.63 32.75
C VAL A 603 22.72 -5.81 31.27
N VAL A 604 23.91 -6.31 30.97
CA VAL A 604 24.29 -6.74 29.63
C VAL A 604 23.92 -8.20 29.45
N VAL A 605 23.19 -8.52 28.40
CA VAL A 605 22.84 -9.91 28.08
C VAL A 605 23.64 -10.38 26.87
N ALA A 606 24.56 -11.32 27.11
CA ALA A 606 25.41 -11.91 26.09
C ALA A 606 25.04 -13.37 25.82
N SER A 607 25.47 -13.90 24.71
CA SER A 607 25.27 -15.31 24.34
C SER A 607 26.58 -15.97 23.96
N TYR A 608 26.84 -17.14 24.50
CA TYR A 608 27.89 -18.02 24.04
C TYR A 608 27.28 -19.12 23.14
N SER A 609 27.63 -19.10 21.85
CA SER A 609 27.08 -20.02 20.86
C SER A 609 28.06 -21.14 20.51
N TYR A 610 27.65 -22.38 20.74
CA TYR A 610 28.40 -23.57 20.35
C TYR A 610 27.75 -24.19 19.12
N HIS A 611 28.51 -24.32 18.04
CA HIS A 611 28.03 -24.94 16.81
C HIS A 611 28.21 -26.47 16.88
N LEU A 612 27.11 -27.20 16.71
CA LEU A 612 27.16 -28.65 16.60
C LEU A 612 27.84 -29.00 15.26
N LYS A 613 28.84 -29.88 15.33
CA LYS A 613 29.48 -30.47 14.15
C LYS A 613 28.72 -31.73 13.76
N GLU A 614 28.68 -32.06 12.45
CA GLU A 614 28.12 -33.33 11.95
C GLU A 614 28.85 -34.52 12.52
#